data_6b2090b4fdc4c14a6db18163493eff7f
#
_entry.id   6b2090b4fdc4c14a6db18163493eff7f
#
_cell.length_a   1.000
_cell.length_b   1.000
_cell.length_c   1.000
_cell.angle_alpha   90.00
_cell.angle_beta   90.00
_cell.angle_gamma   90.00
#
_symmetry.space_group_name_H-M   'P 1'
#
loop_
_entity.id
_entity.type
_entity.pdbx_description
1 polymer ?
#
loop_
_entity_poly.entity_id
_entity_poly.type
_entity_poly.pdbx_seq_one_letter_code
_entity_poly.pdbx_strand_id
1 'polypeptide(L)'
;LLIEDYGFDVDNAAIYYLFDRDPDSNTDSAFIEEMLGKLGSARDVNPDMMRQGMLLLSYPCIESFIGMNLLDDSLAYCWNKGVQNGHQLKQALNQDGALANKITQETLIKSVEALITALNTVGVNTQADELLNSLDRFADNNRKVYDWQEEQRRQKGGYGLLSLMAIALLDLGLIQSAEDE
;
A
#
# COMPACT_ATOMS: atom_id res chain seq x y z
N LEU A 1 2.75 -28.14 -2.98
CA LEU A 1 3.06 -27.43 -1.71
C LEU A 1 1.78 -26.84 -1.10
N LEU A 2 1.45 -25.55 -1.21
CA LEU A 2 0.26 -25.00 -0.50
C LEU A 2 -1.06 -25.60 -1.02
N ILE A 3 -1.19 -25.84 -2.31
CA ILE A 3 -2.38 -26.43 -2.92
C ILE A 3 -2.52 -27.90 -2.52
N GLU A 4 -1.44 -28.68 -2.70
CA GLU A 4 -1.42 -30.13 -2.45
C GLU A 4 -1.47 -30.48 -0.96
N ASP A 5 -0.71 -29.72 -0.14
CA ASP A 5 -0.57 -30.04 1.28
C ASP A 5 -1.70 -29.47 2.16
N TYR A 6 -2.32 -28.35 1.72
CA TYR A 6 -3.32 -27.62 2.52
C TYR A 6 -4.68 -27.45 1.84
N GLY A 7 -4.87 -27.98 0.62
CA GLY A 7 -6.14 -27.91 -0.12
C GLY A 7 -6.56 -26.46 -0.45
N PHE A 8 -5.60 -25.59 -0.70
CA PHE A 8 -5.88 -24.18 -1.04
C PHE A 8 -6.67 -24.10 -2.35
N ASP A 9 -7.85 -23.48 -2.30
CA ASP A 9 -8.62 -23.14 -3.51
C ASP A 9 -7.98 -21.99 -4.25
N VAL A 10 -7.19 -22.29 -5.28
CA VAL A 10 -6.45 -21.29 -6.06
C VAL A 10 -7.36 -20.51 -7.00
N ASP A 11 -8.51 -21.07 -7.38
CA ASP A 11 -9.39 -20.45 -8.39
C ASP A 11 -10.09 -19.21 -7.84
N ASN A 12 -10.26 -19.14 -6.51
CA ASN A 12 -10.84 -17.99 -5.81
C ASN A 12 -9.82 -17.18 -4.97
N ALA A 13 -8.54 -17.54 -5.01
CA ALA A 13 -7.54 -16.84 -4.21
C ALA A 13 -7.17 -15.49 -4.84
N ALA A 14 -7.05 -14.45 -4.03
CA ALA A 14 -6.36 -13.23 -4.37
C ALA A 14 -4.92 -13.27 -3.83
N ILE A 15 -3.96 -12.84 -4.63
CA ILE A 15 -2.54 -12.83 -4.26
C ILE A 15 -2.07 -11.39 -4.19
N TYR A 16 -1.61 -10.97 -3.01
CA TYR A 16 -1.02 -9.66 -2.77
C TYR A 16 0.43 -9.81 -2.31
N TYR A 17 1.33 -9.08 -2.93
CA TYR A 17 2.72 -8.95 -2.53
C TYR A 17 2.89 -7.60 -1.83
N LEU A 18 3.14 -7.63 -0.51
CA LEU A 18 3.40 -6.42 0.27
C LEU A 18 4.91 -6.20 0.32
N PHE A 19 5.36 -5.03 -0.13
CA PHE A 19 6.77 -4.76 -0.31
C PHE A 19 7.14 -3.35 0.19
N ASP A 20 8.26 -3.24 0.89
CA ASP A 20 8.80 -1.96 1.34
C ASP A 20 9.51 -1.24 0.19
N ARG A 21 9.14 0.02 -0.07
CA ARG A 21 9.90 0.88 -0.99
C ARG A 21 11.02 1.62 -0.27
N ASP A 22 11.67 0.98 0.69
CA ASP A 22 12.78 1.57 1.44
C ASP A 22 13.99 1.80 0.52
N PRO A 23 14.46 3.07 0.37
CA PRO A 23 15.55 3.39 -0.54
C PRO A 23 16.90 2.80 -0.12
N ASP A 24 17.03 2.40 1.15
CA ASP A 24 18.29 1.84 1.66
C ASP A 24 18.35 0.31 1.47
N SER A 25 17.21 -0.37 1.39
CA SER A 25 17.14 -1.83 1.23
C SER A 25 16.73 -2.25 -0.19
N ASN A 26 15.93 -1.44 -0.88
CA ASN A 26 15.42 -1.73 -2.23
C ASN A 26 15.89 -0.64 -3.21
N THR A 27 17.16 -0.68 -3.54
CA THR A 27 17.83 0.35 -4.36
C THR A 27 17.61 0.20 -5.86
N ASP A 28 17.19 -0.98 -6.33
CA ASP A 28 16.96 -1.27 -7.75
C ASP A 28 15.57 -0.80 -8.20
N SER A 29 15.49 0.46 -8.64
CA SER A 29 14.25 1.03 -9.15
C SER A 29 13.77 0.35 -10.43
N ALA A 30 14.66 -0.14 -11.29
CA ALA A 30 14.29 -0.82 -12.53
C ALA A 30 13.62 -2.16 -12.23
N PHE A 31 14.11 -2.89 -11.23
CA PHE A 31 13.46 -4.10 -10.75
C PHE A 31 12.05 -3.82 -10.22
N ILE A 32 11.88 -2.79 -9.38
CA ILE A 32 10.55 -2.42 -8.86
C ILE A 32 9.58 -2.05 -10.00
N GLU A 33 10.05 -1.27 -10.98
CA GLU A 33 9.25 -0.90 -12.16
C GLU A 33 8.83 -2.11 -12.98
N GLU A 34 9.73 -3.06 -13.18
CA GLU A 34 9.44 -4.32 -13.86
C GLU A 34 8.37 -5.12 -13.09
N MET A 35 8.51 -5.22 -11.76
CA MET A 35 7.56 -5.94 -10.92
C MET A 35 6.17 -5.28 -10.90
N LEU A 36 6.09 -3.94 -10.87
CA LEU A 36 4.82 -3.21 -11.00
C LEU A 36 4.13 -3.51 -12.34
N GLY A 37 4.89 -3.67 -13.42
CA GLY A 37 4.35 -4.04 -14.74
C GLY A 37 3.86 -5.49 -14.82
N LYS A 38 4.46 -6.40 -14.05
CA LYS A 38 4.11 -7.82 -14.05
C LYS A 38 3.04 -8.21 -13.04
N LEU A 39 3.04 -7.56 -11.87
CA LEU A 39 2.18 -7.88 -10.74
C LEU A 39 1.04 -6.85 -10.63
N GLY A 40 0.18 -6.81 -11.65
CA GLY A 40 -0.86 -5.79 -11.81
C GLY A 40 -2.26 -6.21 -11.37
N SER A 41 -2.51 -7.51 -11.18
CA SER A 41 -3.83 -8.00 -10.76
C SER A 41 -3.72 -9.12 -9.74
N ALA A 42 -4.52 -9.01 -8.67
CA ALA A 42 -4.53 -9.99 -7.60
C ALA A 42 -5.14 -11.35 -8.01
N ARG A 43 -5.98 -11.35 -9.05
CA ARG A 43 -6.79 -12.52 -9.45
C ARG A 43 -6.54 -13.02 -10.85
N ASP A 44 -5.84 -12.26 -11.70
CA ASP A 44 -5.56 -12.69 -13.07
C ASP A 44 -4.67 -13.94 -13.10
N VAL A 45 -5.06 -14.84 -13.97
CA VAL A 45 -4.30 -16.05 -14.29
C VAL A 45 -3.60 -15.81 -15.63
N ASN A 46 -2.28 -15.97 -15.66
CA ASN A 46 -1.56 -15.88 -16.93
C ASN A 46 -1.87 -17.07 -17.85
N PRO A 47 -1.46 -17.04 -19.14
CA PRO A 47 -1.71 -18.12 -20.10
C PRO A 47 -1.23 -19.50 -19.63
N ASP A 48 -0.27 -19.55 -18.71
CA ASP A 48 0.29 -20.80 -18.15
C ASP A 48 -0.47 -21.25 -16.88
N MET A 49 -1.65 -20.70 -16.62
CA MET A 49 -2.49 -20.98 -15.45
C MET A 49 -1.85 -20.56 -14.11
N MET A 50 -0.82 -19.72 -14.15
CA MET A 50 -0.18 -19.18 -12.96
C MET A 50 -0.73 -17.78 -12.65
N ARG A 51 -1.15 -17.55 -11.40
CA ARG A 51 -1.57 -16.23 -10.94
C ARG A 51 -0.34 -15.33 -10.79
N GLN A 52 -0.44 -14.11 -11.28
CA GLN A 52 0.64 -13.13 -11.17
C GLN A 52 0.62 -12.46 -9.80
N GLY A 53 -0.54 -12.04 -9.34
CA GLY A 53 -0.71 -11.29 -8.09
C GLY A 53 -0.62 -9.77 -8.31
N MET A 54 -0.83 -9.02 -7.24
CA MET A 54 -0.73 -7.56 -7.23
C MET A 54 0.36 -7.11 -6.25
N LEU A 55 1.28 -6.27 -6.73
CA LEU A 55 2.31 -5.65 -5.89
C LEU A 55 1.74 -4.40 -5.22
N LEU A 56 1.77 -4.36 -3.89
CA LEU A 56 1.36 -3.22 -3.08
C LEU A 56 2.56 -2.70 -2.30
N LEU A 57 2.98 -1.47 -2.61
CA LEU A 57 4.15 -0.85 -1.99
C LEU A 57 3.76 -0.06 -0.74
N SER A 58 4.67 -0.07 0.23
CA SER A 58 4.65 0.80 1.41
C SER A 58 5.82 1.78 1.35
N TYR A 59 5.56 3.07 1.55
CA TYR A 59 6.50 4.18 1.43
C TYR A 59 6.72 4.87 2.79
N PRO A 60 7.92 4.79 3.39
CA PRO A 60 9.09 3.99 2.94
C PRO A 60 9.01 2.51 3.31
N CYS A 61 8.21 2.08 4.28
CA CYS A 61 8.16 0.70 4.75
C CYS A 61 6.77 0.33 5.29
N ILE A 62 6.55 -0.94 5.65
CA ILE A 62 5.24 -1.47 6.09
C ILE A 62 4.68 -0.72 7.31
N GLU A 63 5.53 -0.16 8.18
CA GLU A 63 5.09 0.66 9.32
C GLU A 63 4.37 1.94 8.89
N SER A 64 4.45 2.33 7.62
CA SER A 64 3.63 3.42 7.08
C SER A 64 2.13 3.14 7.24
N PHE A 65 1.73 1.87 7.19
CA PHE A 65 0.36 1.48 7.48
C PHE A 65 -0.07 1.85 8.90
N ILE A 66 0.83 1.69 9.89
CA ILE A 66 0.57 2.13 11.28
C ILE A 66 0.37 3.64 11.33
N GLY A 67 1.22 4.40 10.64
CA GLY A 67 1.08 5.86 10.55
C GLY A 67 -0.26 6.29 9.95
N MET A 68 -0.70 5.64 8.87
CA MET A 68 -2.01 5.92 8.24
C MET A 68 -3.19 5.65 9.17
N ASN A 69 -3.08 4.67 10.07
CA ASN A 69 -4.12 4.36 11.04
C ASN A 69 -4.22 5.40 12.17
N LEU A 70 -3.12 6.05 12.53
CA LEU A 70 -3.00 6.77 13.80
C LEU A 70 -2.72 8.27 13.67
N LEU A 71 -2.28 8.72 12.48
CA LEU A 71 -1.92 10.12 12.23
C LEU A 71 -2.99 10.82 11.38
N ASP A 72 -3.32 12.06 11.72
CA ASP A 72 -4.36 12.82 11.00
C ASP A 72 -3.87 13.31 9.61
N ASP A 73 -2.60 13.71 9.47
CA ASP A 73 -1.99 14.10 8.19
C ASP A 73 -0.81 13.17 7.89
N SER A 74 -1.13 11.91 7.62
CA SER A 74 -0.12 10.88 7.45
C SER A 74 0.79 11.12 6.25
N LEU A 75 0.25 11.59 5.12
CA LEU A 75 1.03 11.74 3.88
C LEU A 75 2.22 12.69 4.04
N ALA A 76 2.04 13.82 4.76
CA ALA A 76 3.09 14.80 4.97
C ALA A 76 4.04 14.44 6.13
N TYR A 77 3.74 13.42 6.92
CA TYR A 77 4.46 13.09 8.16
C TYR A 77 5.97 12.93 7.95
N CYS A 78 6.38 12.12 6.96
CA CYS A 78 7.80 11.89 6.69
C CYS A 78 8.53 13.18 6.36
N TRP A 79 7.96 14.06 5.54
CA TRP A 79 8.57 15.33 5.17
C TRP A 79 8.66 16.29 6.37
N ASN A 80 7.60 16.37 7.17
CA ASN A 80 7.55 17.23 8.36
C ASN A 80 8.56 16.81 9.43
N LYS A 81 8.88 15.50 9.49
CA LYS A 81 9.84 14.94 10.46
C LYS A 81 11.26 14.74 9.87
N GLY A 82 11.47 15.01 8.58
CA GLY A 82 12.75 14.76 7.90
C GLY A 82 13.10 13.27 7.76
N VAL A 83 12.09 12.41 7.71
CA VAL A 83 12.24 10.95 7.55
C VAL A 83 12.55 10.62 6.11
N GLN A 84 13.63 9.89 5.86
CA GLN A 84 14.12 9.55 4.51
C GLN A 84 14.05 8.05 4.20
N ASN A 85 13.99 7.19 5.22
CA ASN A 85 14.01 5.73 5.07
C ASN A 85 13.17 5.02 6.15
N GLY A 86 13.02 3.69 6.03
CA GLY A 86 12.21 2.90 6.94
C GLY A 86 12.74 2.89 8.38
N HIS A 87 14.06 2.89 8.58
CA HIS A 87 14.64 2.92 9.92
C HIS A 87 14.28 4.21 10.67
N GLN A 88 14.40 5.35 9.99
CA GLN A 88 14.03 6.66 10.56
C GLN A 88 12.53 6.75 10.83
N LEU A 89 11.69 6.16 9.94
CA LEU A 89 10.24 6.11 10.18
C LEU A 89 9.91 5.35 11.48
N LYS A 90 10.48 4.18 11.67
CA LYS A 90 10.28 3.38 12.90
C LYS A 90 10.66 4.17 14.14
N GLN A 91 11.79 4.89 14.11
CA GLN A 91 12.23 5.74 15.22
C GLN A 91 11.23 6.88 15.48
N ALA A 92 10.79 7.58 14.43
CA ALA A 92 9.85 8.70 14.56
C ALA A 92 8.49 8.24 15.12
N LEU A 93 7.91 7.16 14.57
CA LEU A 93 6.65 6.59 15.05
C LEU A 93 6.75 6.11 16.51
N ASN A 94 7.90 5.55 16.91
CA ASN A 94 8.13 5.13 18.29
C ASN A 94 8.22 6.35 19.23
N GLN A 95 8.93 7.41 18.83
CA GLN A 95 9.04 8.65 19.61
C GLN A 95 7.67 9.32 19.79
N ASP A 96 6.82 9.30 18.78
CA ASP A 96 5.47 9.86 18.83
C ASP A 96 4.48 8.89 19.54
N GLY A 97 4.94 7.74 19.99
CA GLY A 97 4.11 6.74 20.70
C GLY A 97 3.16 5.96 19.79
N ALA A 98 3.23 6.14 18.48
CA ALA A 98 2.32 5.50 17.54
C ALA A 98 2.44 3.95 17.56
N LEU A 99 3.67 3.42 17.68
CA LEU A 99 3.89 1.98 17.70
C LEU A 99 3.34 1.27 18.95
N ALA A 100 3.04 2.03 20.03
CA ALA A 100 2.45 1.48 21.25
C ALA A 100 0.91 1.38 21.17
N ASN A 101 0.28 2.04 20.17
CA ASN A 101 -1.16 2.04 20.00
C ASN A 101 -1.65 0.78 19.29
N LYS A 102 -2.87 0.36 19.65
CA LYS A 102 -3.52 -0.78 18.98
C LYS A 102 -4.22 -0.31 17.70
N ILE A 103 -4.10 -1.12 16.66
CA ILE A 103 -4.94 -1.01 15.48
C ILE A 103 -6.31 -1.61 15.83
N THR A 104 -7.36 -0.84 15.58
CA THR A 104 -8.76 -1.19 15.80
C THR A 104 -9.53 -1.03 14.50
N GLN A 105 -10.78 -1.48 14.44
CA GLN A 105 -11.63 -1.27 13.26
C GLN A 105 -11.78 0.23 12.93
N GLU A 106 -11.94 1.09 13.94
CA GLU A 106 -12.03 2.53 13.76
C GLU A 106 -10.73 3.12 13.13
N THR A 107 -9.55 2.69 13.60
CA THR A 107 -8.29 3.16 13.01
C THR A 107 -8.04 2.59 11.62
N LEU A 108 -8.55 1.40 11.31
CA LEU A 108 -8.50 0.84 9.96
C LEU A 108 -9.31 1.69 8.97
N ILE A 109 -10.47 2.21 9.38
CA ILE A 109 -11.25 3.15 8.54
C ILE A 109 -10.41 4.40 8.23
N LYS A 110 -9.71 4.97 9.22
CA LYS A 110 -8.79 6.10 8.98
C LYS A 110 -7.71 5.78 7.95
N SER A 111 -7.18 4.55 7.94
CA SER A 111 -6.18 4.17 6.93
C SER A 111 -6.74 4.16 5.50
N VAL A 112 -8.01 3.84 5.33
CA VAL A 112 -8.71 3.93 4.03
C VAL A 112 -8.90 5.39 3.63
N GLU A 113 -9.35 6.25 4.53
CA GLU A 113 -9.51 7.68 4.28
C GLU A 113 -8.16 8.32 3.89
N ALA A 114 -7.09 7.97 4.61
CA ALA A 114 -5.73 8.40 4.29
C ALA A 114 -5.26 7.90 2.92
N LEU A 115 -5.58 6.64 2.57
CA LEU A 115 -5.31 6.08 1.25
C LEU A 115 -6.03 6.86 0.15
N ILE A 116 -7.33 7.08 0.27
CA ILE A 116 -8.13 7.81 -0.71
C ILE A 116 -7.62 9.25 -0.87
N THR A 117 -7.31 9.92 0.24
CA THR A 117 -6.72 11.27 0.22
C THR A 117 -5.39 11.29 -0.51
N ALA A 118 -4.52 10.31 -0.25
CA ALA A 118 -3.24 10.19 -0.94
C ALA A 118 -3.42 9.90 -2.44
N LEU A 119 -4.30 8.98 -2.82
CA LEU A 119 -4.60 8.66 -4.21
C LEU A 119 -5.14 9.89 -4.96
N ASN A 120 -6.05 10.64 -4.37
CA ASN A 120 -6.58 11.87 -4.96
C ASN A 120 -5.49 12.95 -5.12
N THR A 121 -4.56 13.04 -4.17
CA THR A 121 -3.39 13.95 -4.26
C THR A 121 -2.47 13.57 -5.42
N VAL A 122 -2.35 12.30 -5.74
CA VAL A 122 -1.57 11.77 -6.88
C VAL A 122 -2.30 11.94 -8.21
N GLY A 123 -3.56 12.36 -8.20
CA GLY A 123 -4.40 12.49 -9.40
C GLY A 123 -5.13 11.20 -9.80
N VAL A 124 -5.23 10.25 -8.88
CA VAL A 124 -6.11 9.08 -8.98
C VAL A 124 -7.42 9.44 -8.29
N ASN A 125 -8.29 10.16 -8.99
CA ASN A 125 -9.59 10.55 -8.44
C ASN A 125 -10.47 9.32 -8.24
N THR A 126 -10.66 8.93 -6.99
CA THR A 126 -11.38 7.71 -6.63
C THR A 126 -12.03 7.82 -5.26
N GLN A 127 -13.06 7.01 -5.05
CA GLN A 127 -13.68 6.70 -3.77
C GLN A 127 -13.42 5.22 -3.44
N ALA A 128 -13.69 4.80 -2.20
CA ALA A 128 -13.40 3.43 -1.77
C ALA A 128 -14.11 2.38 -2.66
N ASP A 129 -15.39 2.57 -2.95
CA ASP A 129 -16.18 1.65 -3.78
C ASP A 129 -15.70 1.63 -5.23
N GLU A 130 -15.35 2.80 -5.78
CA GLU A 130 -14.78 2.91 -7.13
C GLU A 130 -13.43 2.22 -7.20
N LEU A 131 -12.62 2.32 -6.14
CA LEU A 131 -11.33 1.65 -6.05
C LEU A 131 -11.51 0.13 -6.11
N LEU A 132 -12.44 -0.44 -5.33
CA LEU A 132 -12.73 -1.87 -5.33
C LEU A 132 -13.26 -2.37 -6.68
N ASN A 133 -14.16 -1.60 -7.31
CA ASN A 133 -14.72 -1.93 -8.62
C ASN A 133 -13.70 -1.82 -9.77
N SER A 134 -12.57 -1.17 -9.54
CA SER A 134 -11.51 -0.95 -10.54
C SER A 134 -10.19 -1.64 -10.20
N LEU A 135 -10.17 -2.58 -9.25
CA LEU A 135 -8.95 -3.27 -8.83
C LEU A 135 -8.21 -3.95 -9.98
N ASP A 136 -8.92 -4.52 -10.93
CA ASP A 136 -8.32 -5.13 -12.12
C ASP A 136 -7.54 -4.13 -12.99
N ARG A 137 -7.82 -2.83 -12.84
CA ARG A 137 -7.15 -1.73 -13.53
C ARG A 137 -6.20 -0.95 -12.61
N PHE A 138 -6.04 -1.40 -11.37
CA PHE A 138 -5.22 -0.68 -10.39
C PHE A 138 -3.74 -0.65 -10.77
N ALA A 139 -3.28 -1.50 -11.67
CA ALA A 139 -1.90 -1.50 -12.15
C ALA A 139 -1.45 -0.11 -12.65
N ASP A 140 -2.28 0.57 -13.46
CA ASP A 140 -1.97 1.92 -13.95
C ASP A 140 -1.94 2.95 -12.83
N ASN A 141 -2.82 2.83 -11.86
CA ASN A 141 -2.88 3.72 -10.70
C ASN A 141 -1.69 3.46 -9.76
N ASN A 142 -1.32 2.20 -9.56
CA ASN A 142 -0.14 1.82 -8.78
C ASN A 142 1.14 2.43 -9.39
N ARG A 143 1.25 2.41 -10.73
CA ARG A 143 2.35 3.06 -11.44
C ARG A 143 2.37 4.58 -11.22
N LYS A 144 1.22 5.25 -11.29
CA LYS A 144 1.13 6.70 -11.00
C LYS A 144 1.58 7.03 -9.58
N VAL A 145 1.16 6.21 -8.59
CA VAL A 145 1.58 6.37 -7.20
C VAL A 145 3.10 6.23 -7.09
N TYR A 146 3.67 5.20 -7.71
CA TYR A 146 5.12 4.98 -7.69
C TYR A 146 5.88 6.16 -8.30
N ASP A 147 5.52 6.59 -9.51
CA ASP A 147 6.17 7.69 -10.21
C ASP A 147 6.08 9.00 -9.40
N TRP A 148 4.92 9.28 -8.81
CA TRP A 148 4.73 10.43 -7.93
C TRP A 148 5.60 10.35 -6.67
N GLN A 149 5.66 9.20 -6.01
CA GLN A 149 6.48 8.99 -4.81
C GLN A 149 7.98 9.13 -5.10
N GLU A 150 8.46 8.60 -6.23
CA GLU A 150 9.86 8.78 -6.65
C GLU A 150 10.19 10.26 -6.94
N GLU A 151 9.23 11.01 -7.50
CA GLU A 151 9.40 12.45 -7.69
C GLU A 151 9.42 13.20 -6.35
N GLN A 152 8.50 12.88 -5.41
CA GLN A 152 8.52 13.51 -4.08
C GLN A 152 9.85 13.24 -3.35
N ARG A 153 10.35 12.01 -3.44
CA ARG A 153 11.65 11.67 -2.86
C ARG A 153 12.79 12.52 -3.45
N ARG A 154 12.80 12.72 -4.77
CA ARG A 154 13.81 13.57 -5.43
C ARG A 154 13.72 15.03 -5.00
N GLN A 155 12.49 15.54 -4.85
CA GLN A 155 12.25 16.96 -4.53
C GLN A 155 12.40 17.27 -3.05
N LYS A 156 11.92 16.38 -2.17
CA LYS A 156 11.79 16.62 -0.72
C LYS A 156 12.76 15.79 0.13
N GLY A 157 13.54 14.90 -0.49
CA GLY A 157 14.50 14.05 0.20
C GLY A 157 13.90 12.80 0.87
N GLY A 158 12.57 12.59 0.78
CA GLY A 158 11.88 11.45 1.36
C GLY A 158 10.53 11.20 0.70
N TYR A 159 9.99 10.00 0.88
CA TYR A 159 8.65 9.63 0.42
C TYR A 159 7.55 10.30 1.25
N GLY A 160 6.36 10.48 0.67
CA GLY A 160 5.14 10.67 1.44
C GLY A 160 4.79 9.38 2.18
N LEU A 161 4.40 9.48 3.44
CA LEU A 161 4.00 8.28 4.19
C LEU A 161 2.72 7.69 3.60
N LEU A 162 2.83 6.52 2.99
CA LEU A 162 1.74 5.83 2.32
C LEU A 162 1.98 4.33 2.31
N SER A 163 0.96 3.53 2.62
CA SER A 163 0.96 2.08 2.39
C SER A 163 -0.27 1.70 1.58
N LEU A 164 -0.06 0.99 0.48
CA LEU A 164 -1.15 0.45 -0.34
C LEU A 164 -1.77 -0.83 0.26
N MET A 165 -1.29 -1.29 1.42
CA MET A 165 -1.81 -2.47 2.11
C MET A 165 -3.31 -2.36 2.41
N ALA A 166 -3.84 -1.15 2.65
CA ALA A 166 -5.26 -0.94 2.88
C ALA A 166 -6.14 -1.44 1.72
N ILE A 167 -5.62 -1.46 0.47
CA ILE A 167 -6.32 -2.02 -0.70
C ILE A 167 -6.60 -3.51 -0.52
N ALA A 168 -5.60 -4.28 -0.09
CA ALA A 168 -5.78 -5.72 0.16
C ALA A 168 -6.80 -5.96 1.28
N LEU A 169 -6.78 -5.14 2.34
CA LEU A 169 -7.72 -5.28 3.45
C LEU A 169 -9.16 -4.95 3.04
N LEU A 170 -9.36 -3.92 2.21
CA LEU A 170 -10.65 -3.59 1.62
C LEU A 170 -11.16 -4.74 0.74
N ASP A 171 -10.35 -5.22 -0.19
CA ASP A 171 -10.73 -6.27 -1.14
C ASP A 171 -11.05 -7.60 -0.45
N LEU A 172 -10.39 -7.89 0.68
CA LEU A 172 -10.64 -9.07 1.51
C LEU A 172 -11.83 -8.89 2.46
N GLY A 173 -12.52 -7.74 2.46
CA GLY A 173 -13.64 -7.44 3.35
C GLY A 173 -13.25 -7.35 4.83
N LEU A 174 -11.97 -7.10 5.13
CA LEU A 174 -11.47 -6.95 6.51
C LEU A 174 -11.69 -5.54 7.04
N ILE A 175 -11.98 -4.59 6.17
CA ILE A 175 -12.41 -3.22 6.49
C ILE A 175 -13.76 -3.04 5.80
N GLN A 176 -14.81 -2.68 6.57
CA GLN A 176 -16.11 -2.32 6.03
C GLN A 176 -16.15 -0.80 5.88
N SER A 177 -16.68 -0.31 4.75
CA SER A 177 -16.96 1.12 4.59
C SER A 177 -18.06 1.54 5.55
N ALA A 178 -17.99 2.77 6.07
CA ALA A 178 -18.96 3.29 7.04
C ALA A 178 -20.40 3.44 6.50
N GLU A 179 -20.66 3.06 5.24
CA GLU A 179 -21.97 3.15 4.58
C GLU A 179 -22.82 1.87 4.69
N ASP A 180 -22.29 0.82 5.35
CA ASP A 180 -22.97 -0.48 5.49
C ASP A 180 -23.67 -0.65 6.87
N GLU A 181 -23.90 0.42 7.65
CA GLU A 181 -24.70 0.41 8.89
C GLU A 181 -26.11 0.99 8.72
#